data_c3fc9a588e1bd2486fc0ea33f2022980
#
_entry.id   c3fc9a588e1bd2486fc0ea33f2022980
#
_cell.length_a   1.000
_cell.length_b   1.000
_cell.length_c   1.000
_cell.angle_alpha   90.00
_cell.angle_beta   90.00
_cell.angle_gamma   90.00
#
_symmetry.space_group_name_H-M   'P 1'
#
loop_
_entity.id
_entity.type
_entity.pdbx_description
1 polymer ?
#
loop_
_entity_poly.entity_id
_entity_poly.type
_entity_poly.pdbx_seq_one_letter_code
_entity_poly.pdbx_strand_id
1 'polypeptide(L)'
;ENTGDALAKKISDKMGDVFETMRDRFNRNGGDIGKLDNWGLPQTHNLEKIAKAGKEAWVNKAESLIDTRQYVHENGDYYSQQEIRSLLEYTYDTLSSDGANKIEVGRQATGGGTSKVTNRHGESRVLHFKDAESWLEYQSEFGGMQFVDLVEAHINGLSKDIAMVENLGSNPKTALKILMDAAAKKDWEKGIEENQTKSSRKRAQVMFDEFSGGNSPQSQVLANLGLAYRSMNVASMLGGTTIASLADQATIAKNASVHNVSYRKAFGGLIEQLNPANKADRELAHSLGLATEEMLGSIARWSDDGLTSTYGKSEKLARISSGVATQVMRVSFLNALTSASKVGFTKLLMEKYGRLSRSKAWNDLDVQDRELLSNTGLDERAWQ
;
A
#
# COMPACT_ATOMS: atom_id res chain seq x y z
N GLU A 1 -3.69 -4.26 -25.31
CA GLU A 1 -4.74 -4.73 -26.23
C GLU A 1 -5.95 -3.79 -26.20
N ASN A 2 -6.60 -3.60 -27.34
CA ASN A 2 -7.72 -2.68 -27.45
C ASN A 2 -9.03 -3.43 -27.18
N THR A 3 -9.57 -3.30 -25.98
CA THR A 3 -10.86 -3.89 -25.59
C THR A 3 -12.07 -3.14 -26.14
N GLY A 4 -11.87 -1.95 -26.74
CA GLY A 4 -12.96 -1.05 -27.15
C GLY A 4 -13.59 -0.26 -26.00
N ASP A 5 -13.23 -0.53 -24.75
CA ASP A 5 -13.74 0.19 -23.57
C ASP A 5 -12.88 1.43 -23.31
N ALA A 6 -13.48 2.60 -23.42
CA ALA A 6 -12.82 3.89 -23.21
C ALA A 6 -12.35 4.10 -21.77
N LEU A 7 -13.07 3.56 -20.77
CA LEU A 7 -12.68 3.64 -19.37
C LEU A 7 -11.48 2.74 -19.07
N ALA A 8 -11.52 1.50 -19.56
CA ALA A 8 -10.40 0.56 -19.44
C ALA A 8 -9.14 1.14 -20.08
N LYS A 9 -9.25 1.75 -21.27
CA LYS A 9 -8.14 2.44 -21.92
C LYS A 9 -7.59 3.59 -21.07
N LYS A 10 -8.44 4.45 -20.55
CA LYS A 10 -8.02 5.57 -19.70
C LYS A 10 -7.29 5.11 -18.42
N ILE A 11 -7.76 4.03 -17.80
CA ILE A 11 -7.10 3.43 -16.61
C ILE A 11 -5.73 2.89 -17.02
N SER A 12 -5.65 2.11 -18.10
CA SER A 12 -4.41 1.54 -18.62
C SER A 12 -3.38 2.61 -18.97
N ASP A 13 -3.80 3.66 -19.68
CA ASP A 13 -2.92 4.78 -20.03
C ASP A 13 -2.37 5.47 -18.78
N LYS A 14 -3.22 5.71 -17.76
CA LYS A 14 -2.78 6.33 -16.50
C LYS A 14 -1.85 5.44 -15.69
N MET A 15 -2.08 4.14 -15.67
CA MET A 15 -1.16 3.19 -15.03
C MET A 15 0.19 3.18 -15.76
N GLY A 16 0.17 3.16 -17.08
CA GLY A 16 1.38 3.25 -17.90
C GLY A 16 2.19 4.52 -17.62
N ASP A 17 1.52 5.69 -17.57
CA ASP A 17 2.14 6.98 -17.24
C ASP A 17 2.85 6.92 -15.86
N VAL A 18 2.20 6.32 -14.85
CA VAL A 18 2.76 6.18 -13.50
C VAL A 18 3.98 5.28 -13.52
N PHE A 19 3.90 4.11 -14.14
CA PHE A 19 5.00 3.16 -14.21
C PHE A 19 6.19 3.73 -14.97
N GLU A 20 5.96 4.42 -16.07
CA GLU A 20 7.02 5.07 -16.84
C GLU A 20 7.68 6.21 -16.06
N THR A 21 6.90 7.01 -15.34
CA THR A 21 7.43 8.05 -14.45
C THR A 21 8.30 7.45 -13.36
N MET A 22 7.89 6.33 -12.77
CA MET A 22 8.66 5.63 -11.74
C MET A 22 9.94 5.02 -12.32
N ARG A 23 9.87 4.39 -13.49
CA ARG A 23 11.02 3.86 -14.21
C ARG A 23 12.06 4.94 -14.49
N ASP A 24 11.62 6.06 -15.07
CA ASP A 24 12.49 7.20 -15.37
C ASP A 24 13.12 7.81 -14.13
N ARG A 25 12.34 7.90 -13.05
CA ARG A 25 12.84 8.43 -11.77
C ARG A 25 13.89 7.50 -11.15
N PHE A 26 13.67 6.20 -11.20
CA PHE A 26 14.63 5.20 -10.75
C PHE A 26 15.93 5.25 -11.59
N ASN A 27 15.79 5.27 -12.91
CA ASN A 27 16.94 5.28 -13.82
C ASN A 27 17.77 6.55 -13.72
N ARG A 28 17.14 7.72 -13.54
CA ARG A 28 17.87 8.99 -13.29
C ARG A 28 18.79 8.94 -12.07
N ASN A 29 18.50 8.07 -11.12
CA ASN A 29 19.29 7.91 -9.90
C ASN A 29 20.25 6.70 -9.97
N GLY A 30 20.55 6.22 -11.18
CA GLY A 30 21.54 5.15 -11.42
C GLY A 30 20.95 3.77 -11.52
N GLY A 31 19.64 3.64 -11.65
CA GLY A 31 18.96 2.38 -12.03
C GLY A 31 19.14 2.09 -13.52
N ASP A 32 18.82 0.86 -13.91
CA ASP A 32 18.88 0.38 -15.29
C ASP A 32 17.67 -0.51 -15.60
N ILE A 33 16.48 0.07 -15.52
CA ILE A 33 15.26 -0.63 -15.92
C ILE A 33 15.03 -0.36 -17.40
N GLY A 34 15.11 -1.41 -18.22
CA GLY A 34 14.79 -1.34 -19.65
C GLY A 34 13.33 -0.98 -19.90
N LYS A 35 13.05 -0.42 -21.07
CA LYS A 35 11.70 -0.21 -21.54
C LYS A 35 11.29 -1.35 -22.46
N LEU A 36 10.20 -2.02 -22.11
CA LEU A 36 9.57 -3.04 -22.94
C LEU A 36 8.26 -2.48 -23.51
N ASP A 37 8.08 -2.47 -24.82
CA ASP A 37 6.90 -1.90 -25.48
C ASP A 37 5.58 -2.56 -25.04
N ASN A 38 5.63 -3.85 -24.70
CA ASN A 38 4.46 -4.63 -24.28
C ASN A 38 4.50 -4.96 -22.77
N TRP A 39 5.22 -4.17 -21.98
CA TRP A 39 5.23 -4.40 -20.54
C TRP A 39 3.94 -3.88 -19.90
N GLY A 40 3.14 -4.80 -19.36
CA GLY A 40 1.91 -4.44 -18.66
C GLY A 40 2.08 -4.46 -17.15
N LEU A 41 2.43 -5.62 -16.60
CA LEU A 41 2.48 -5.84 -15.15
C LEU A 41 3.56 -6.86 -14.77
N PRO A 42 4.07 -6.83 -13.53
CA PRO A 42 4.98 -7.85 -13.03
C PRO A 42 4.29 -9.21 -12.98
N GLN A 43 5.10 -10.28 -13.02
CA GLN A 43 4.62 -11.64 -12.84
C GLN A 43 4.78 -12.03 -11.37
N THR A 44 3.81 -12.78 -10.85
CA THR A 44 3.89 -13.37 -9.51
C THR A 44 3.66 -14.86 -9.58
N HIS A 45 4.31 -15.59 -8.68
CA HIS A 45 4.27 -17.03 -8.62
C HIS A 45 3.87 -17.48 -7.22
N ASN A 46 2.85 -18.33 -7.13
CA ASN A 46 2.46 -18.97 -5.88
C ASN A 46 3.12 -20.35 -5.80
N LEU A 47 4.18 -20.45 -5.01
CA LEU A 47 4.97 -21.66 -4.90
C LEU A 47 4.16 -22.87 -4.44
N GLU A 48 3.16 -22.67 -3.56
CA GLU A 48 2.29 -23.77 -3.10
C GLU A 48 1.38 -24.29 -4.21
N LYS A 49 0.79 -23.37 -5.00
CA LYS A 49 -0.06 -23.75 -6.13
C LYS A 49 0.74 -24.49 -7.20
N ILE A 50 1.94 -23.99 -7.52
CA ILE A 50 2.87 -24.57 -8.51
C ILE A 50 3.31 -25.96 -8.05
N ALA A 51 3.77 -26.10 -6.81
CA ALA A 51 4.18 -27.38 -6.25
C ALA A 51 3.01 -28.39 -6.19
N LYS A 52 1.80 -27.95 -5.89
CA LYS A 52 0.60 -28.78 -5.85
C LYS A 52 0.18 -29.27 -7.23
N ALA A 53 0.31 -28.43 -8.25
CA ALA A 53 0.01 -28.81 -9.64
C ALA A 53 0.97 -29.91 -10.14
N GLY A 54 2.21 -29.87 -9.69
CA GLY A 54 3.27 -30.78 -10.14
C GLY A 54 3.94 -30.32 -11.44
N LYS A 55 5.15 -30.82 -11.66
CA LYS A 55 6.04 -30.35 -12.72
C LYS A 55 5.42 -30.46 -14.11
N GLU A 56 4.88 -31.63 -14.44
CA GLU A 56 4.37 -31.87 -15.79
C GLU A 56 3.14 -31.04 -16.11
N ALA A 57 2.20 -30.91 -15.16
CA ALA A 57 1.00 -30.10 -15.35
C ALA A 57 1.34 -28.62 -15.50
N TRP A 58 2.25 -28.10 -14.66
CA TRP A 58 2.68 -26.70 -14.75
C TRP A 58 3.42 -26.41 -16.06
N VAL A 59 4.37 -27.30 -16.47
CA VAL A 59 5.12 -27.15 -17.72
C VAL A 59 4.20 -27.14 -18.92
N ASN A 60 3.28 -28.10 -19.03
CA ASN A 60 2.33 -28.18 -20.12
C ASN A 60 1.44 -26.91 -20.19
N LYS A 61 1.00 -26.43 -19.04
CA LYS A 61 0.19 -25.21 -18.99
C LYS A 61 1.03 -23.99 -19.39
N ALA A 62 2.20 -23.80 -18.82
CA ALA A 62 3.09 -22.69 -19.15
C ALA A 62 3.45 -22.68 -20.65
N GLU A 63 3.83 -23.85 -21.20
CA GLU A 63 4.15 -24.01 -22.63
C GLU A 63 2.99 -23.56 -23.54
N SER A 64 1.74 -23.82 -23.14
CA SER A 64 0.56 -23.40 -23.89
C SER A 64 0.33 -21.88 -23.90
N LEU A 65 0.84 -21.17 -22.91
CA LEU A 65 0.59 -19.74 -22.68
C LEU A 65 1.71 -18.81 -23.14
N ILE A 66 2.94 -19.30 -23.31
CA ILE A 66 4.10 -18.48 -23.67
C ILE A 66 4.22 -18.28 -25.20
N ASP A 67 4.78 -17.12 -25.59
CA ASP A 67 5.17 -16.82 -26.96
C ASP A 67 6.58 -17.39 -27.25
N THR A 68 6.62 -18.52 -27.92
CA THR A 68 7.86 -19.21 -28.24
C THR A 68 8.83 -18.42 -29.12
N ARG A 69 8.34 -17.40 -29.84
CA ARG A 69 9.14 -16.53 -30.71
C ARG A 69 10.04 -15.55 -29.92
N GLN A 70 9.80 -15.42 -28.63
CA GLN A 70 10.62 -14.58 -27.75
C GLN A 70 11.91 -15.28 -27.28
N TYR A 71 12.03 -16.58 -27.54
CA TYR A 71 13.19 -17.37 -27.12
C TYR A 71 14.12 -17.60 -28.29
N VAL A 72 15.20 -16.84 -28.31
CA VAL A 72 16.17 -16.79 -29.40
C VAL A 72 17.57 -16.99 -28.82
N HIS A 73 18.38 -17.83 -29.48
CA HIS A 73 19.79 -17.98 -29.17
C HIS A 73 20.61 -16.75 -29.57
N GLU A 74 21.80 -16.61 -29.04
CA GLU A 74 22.72 -15.52 -29.40
C GLU A 74 23.06 -15.47 -30.90
N ASN A 75 22.98 -16.62 -31.60
CA ASN A 75 23.20 -16.73 -33.05
C ASN A 75 21.95 -16.32 -33.87
N GLY A 76 20.83 -16.01 -33.23
CA GLY A 76 19.58 -15.60 -33.86
C GLY A 76 18.61 -16.74 -34.19
N ASP A 77 18.95 -17.99 -33.90
CA ASP A 77 18.06 -19.14 -34.08
C ASP A 77 17.02 -19.22 -32.97
N TYR A 78 15.80 -19.64 -33.28
CA TYR A 78 14.77 -19.87 -32.26
C TYR A 78 15.03 -21.16 -31.49
N TYR A 79 14.62 -21.14 -30.20
CA TYR A 79 14.62 -22.35 -29.38
C TYR A 79 13.72 -23.41 -29.99
N SER A 80 14.19 -24.65 -30.04
CA SER A 80 13.34 -25.79 -30.35
C SER A 80 12.33 -26.04 -29.25
N GLN A 81 11.26 -26.78 -29.57
CA GLN A 81 10.26 -27.14 -28.57
C GLN A 81 10.85 -27.92 -27.38
N GLN A 82 11.87 -28.73 -27.61
CA GLN A 82 12.55 -29.46 -26.55
C GLN A 82 13.36 -28.55 -25.65
N GLU A 83 14.01 -27.53 -26.18
CA GLU A 83 14.76 -26.53 -25.40
C GLU A 83 13.81 -25.66 -24.58
N ILE A 84 12.67 -25.24 -25.13
CA ILE A 84 11.64 -24.51 -24.40
C ILE A 84 11.12 -25.36 -23.25
N ARG A 85 10.82 -26.63 -23.50
CA ARG A 85 10.38 -27.55 -22.44
C ARG A 85 11.41 -27.70 -21.34
N SER A 86 12.67 -27.88 -21.70
CA SER A 86 13.79 -27.97 -20.73
C SER A 86 13.95 -26.68 -19.92
N LEU A 87 13.77 -25.51 -20.54
CA LEU A 87 13.77 -24.21 -19.87
C LEU A 87 12.61 -24.10 -18.86
N LEU A 88 11.43 -24.54 -19.24
CA LEU A 88 10.26 -24.53 -18.35
C LEU A 88 10.41 -25.52 -17.18
N GLU A 89 10.97 -26.70 -17.43
CA GLU A 89 11.29 -27.68 -16.38
C GLU A 89 12.29 -27.13 -15.37
N TYR A 90 13.35 -26.47 -15.85
CA TYR A 90 14.31 -25.78 -14.99
C TYR A 90 13.65 -24.61 -14.21
N THR A 91 12.78 -23.87 -14.88
CA THR A 91 12.03 -22.77 -14.24
C THR A 91 11.11 -23.29 -13.13
N TYR A 92 10.41 -24.42 -13.38
CA TYR A 92 9.63 -25.08 -12.34
C TYR A 92 10.48 -25.48 -11.13
N ASP A 93 11.63 -26.10 -11.36
CA ASP A 93 12.55 -26.52 -10.29
C ASP A 93 13.05 -25.31 -9.50
N THR A 94 13.31 -24.21 -10.19
CA THR A 94 13.68 -22.95 -9.53
C THR A 94 12.55 -22.38 -8.68
N LEU A 95 11.32 -22.33 -9.19
CA LEU A 95 10.17 -21.85 -8.48
C LEU A 95 9.78 -22.75 -7.31
N SER A 96 9.76 -24.07 -7.51
CA SER A 96 9.36 -25.04 -6.48
C SER A 96 10.37 -25.15 -5.34
N SER A 97 11.64 -24.85 -5.58
CA SER A 97 12.71 -24.87 -4.58
C SER A 97 13.05 -23.50 -4.01
N ASP A 98 12.29 -22.44 -4.39
CA ASP A 98 12.58 -21.03 -4.04
C ASP A 98 14.03 -20.63 -4.40
N GLY A 99 14.51 -21.13 -5.55
CA GLY A 99 15.85 -20.85 -6.06
C GLY A 99 16.97 -21.70 -5.45
N ALA A 100 16.65 -22.67 -4.59
CA ALA A 100 17.67 -23.53 -3.97
C ALA A 100 18.45 -24.35 -4.99
N ASN A 101 17.88 -24.69 -6.15
CA ASN A 101 18.56 -25.38 -7.25
C ASN A 101 19.66 -24.54 -7.91
N LYS A 102 19.68 -23.21 -7.71
CA LYS A 102 20.74 -22.30 -8.19
C LYS A 102 21.94 -22.24 -7.24
N ILE A 103 21.83 -22.82 -6.05
CA ILE A 103 22.90 -22.83 -5.06
C ILE A 103 23.83 -24.00 -5.38
N GLU A 104 24.97 -23.72 -6.04
CA GLU A 104 26.03 -24.67 -6.19
C GLU A 104 26.75 -24.88 -4.85
N VAL A 105 26.78 -26.14 -4.38
CA VAL A 105 27.49 -26.50 -3.15
C VAL A 105 29.00 -26.18 -3.32
N GLY A 106 29.51 -25.28 -2.48
CA GLY A 106 30.94 -24.88 -2.49
C GLY A 106 31.25 -23.59 -3.25
N ARG A 107 30.31 -22.99 -3.96
CA ARG A 107 30.47 -21.66 -4.54
C ARG A 107 30.08 -20.62 -3.49
N GLN A 108 31.07 -19.94 -2.90
CA GLN A 108 30.76 -18.70 -2.15
C GLN A 108 30.03 -17.77 -3.12
N ALA A 109 28.84 -17.32 -2.72
CA ALA A 109 28.14 -16.28 -3.45
C ALA A 109 29.09 -15.09 -3.56
N THR A 110 29.77 -15.00 -4.70
CA THR A 110 30.52 -13.80 -5.06
C THR A 110 29.48 -12.72 -5.28
N GLY A 111 29.14 -12.05 -4.16
CA GLY A 111 28.10 -11.03 -4.07
C GLY A 111 28.45 -9.79 -4.88
N GLY A 112 28.52 -9.92 -6.18
CA GLY A 112 28.87 -8.85 -7.08
C GLY A 112 27.69 -8.09 -7.68
N GLY A 113 26.51 -8.68 -7.75
CA GLY A 113 25.42 -8.09 -8.55
C GLY A 113 24.17 -7.71 -7.79
N THR A 114 23.75 -8.52 -6.85
CA THR A 114 22.39 -8.41 -6.22
C THR A 114 22.30 -7.49 -5.01
N SER A 115 23.42 -7.04 -4.45
CA SER A 115 23.44 -6.13 -3.30
C SER A 115 23.16 -4.67 -3.67
N LYS A 116 23.26 -4.30 -4.95
CA LYS A 116 22.89 -2.97 -5.43
C LYS A 116 21.40 -2.92 -5.72
N VAL A 117 20.69 -1.99 -5.09
CA VAL A 117 19.25 -1.78 -5.33
C VAL A 117 19.00 -1.49 -6.83
N THR A 118 19.92 -0.79 -7.48
CA THR A 118 19.84 -0.45 -8.91
C THR A 118 19.77 -1.66 -9.84
N ASN A 119 20.24 -2.83 -9.42
CA ASN A 119 20.26 -4.04 -10.26
C ASN A 119 19.04 -4.94 -10.04
N ARG A 120 18.19 -4.65 -9.05
CA ARG A 120 17.05 -5.52 -8.69
C ARG A 120 16.00 -5.68 -9.78
N HIS A 121 15.85 -4.68 -10.63
CA HIS A 121 14.81 -4.62 -11.65
C HIS A 121 15.34 -4.80 -13.07
N GLY A 122 16.63 -5.04 -13.24
CA GLY A 122 17.29 -5.20 -14.55
C GLY A 122 17.24 -6.62 -15.11
N GLU A 123 16.77 -7.62 -14.34
CA GLU A 123 16.71 -9.01 -14.82
C GLU A 123 15.56 -9.21 -15.82
N SER A 124 15.88 -9.85 -16.95
CA SER A 124 14.91 -10.22 -17.97
C SER A 124 13.96 -11.31 -17.45
N ARG A 125 12.70 -11.24 -17.85
CA ARG A 125 11.71 -12.27 -17.53
C ARG A 125 12.02 -13.57 -18.28
N VAL A 126 11.78 -14.69 -17.60
CA VAL A 126 11.90 -16.02 -18.22
C VAL A 126 10.62 -16.39 -18.97
N LEU A 127 9.44 -16.01 -18.45
CA LEU A 127 8.15 -16.32 -19.07
C LEU A 127 7.66 -15.12 -19.88
N HIS A 128 7.57 -15.28 -21.20
CA HIS A 128 7.01 -14.31 -22.14
C HIS A 128 5.65 -14.83 -22.61
N PHE A 129 4.55 -14.24 -22.16
CA PHE A 129 3.20 -14.67 -22.53
C PHE A 129 2.82 -14.18 -23.94
N LYS A 130 1.97 -14.95 -24.62
CA LYS A 130 1.49 -14.65 -25.98
C LYS A 130 0.72 -13.32 -26.04
N ASP A 131 -0.13 -13.12 -25.04
CA ASP A 131 -1.05 -12.00 -24.92
C ASP A 131 -1.46 -11.76 -23.46
N ALA A 132 -2.26 -10.73 -23.22
CA ALA A 132 -2.75 -10.39 -21.90
C ALA A 132 -3.68 -11.46 -21.33
N GLU A 133 -4.45 -12.16 -22.16
CA GLU A 133 -5.35 -13.22 -21.73
C GLU A 133 -4.55 -14.42 -21.19
N SER A 134 -3.51 -14.84 -21.89
CA SER A 134 -2.57 -15.87 -21.45
C SER A 134 -1.88 -15.50 -20.13
N TRP A 135 -1.50 -14.23 -19.96
CA TRP A 135 -0.94 -13.73 -18.71
C TRP A 135 -1.98 -13.78 -17.57
N LEU A 136 -3.22 -13.35 -17.81
CA LEU A 136 -4.30 -13.38 -16.83
C LEU A 136 -4.65 -14.81 -16.43
N GLU A 137 -4.69 -15.72 -17.39
CA GLU A 137 -4.94 -17.14 -17.16
C GLU A 137 -3.86 -17.74 -16.24
N TYR A 138 -2.59 -17.48 -16.54
CA TYR A 138 -1.50 -17.91 -15.69
C TYR A 138 -1.57 -17.31 -14.28
N GLN A 139 -1.85 -16.00 -14.16
CA GLN A 139 -1.95 -15.33 -12.86
C GLN A 139 -3.14 -15.84 -12.03
N SER A 140 -4.25 -16.19 -12.66
CA SER A 140 -5.40 -16.76 -11.93
C SER A 140 -5.10 -18.14 -11.36
N GLU A 141 -4.36 -18.97 -12.10
CA GLU A 141 -4.05 -20.35 -11.73
C GLU A 141 -2.82 -20.44 -10.81
N PHE A 142 -1.73 -19.77 -11.17
CA PHE A 142 -0.42 -19.88 -10.50
C PHE A 142 0.08 -18.58 -9.89
N GLY A 143 -0.65 -17.48 -10.06
CA GLY A 143 -0.28 -16.19 -9.48
C GLY A 143 -0.42 -16.14 -7.96
N GLY A 144 0.43 -15.35 -7.34
CA GLY A 144 0.44 -15.14 -5.88
C GLY A 144 -0.51 -14.04 -5.42
N MET A 145 -0.88 -13.12 -6.31
CA MET A 145 -1.65 -11.92 -5.98
C MET A 145 -2.76 -11.69 -6.98
N GLN A 146 -3.82 -11.01 -6.54
CA GLN A 146 -4.84 -10.48 -7.44
C GLN A 146 -4.31 -9.24 -8.17
N PHE A 147 -4.99 -8.83 -9.25
CA PHE A 147 -4.56 -7.73 -10.11
C PHE A 147 -4.31 -6.42 -9.35
N VAL A 148 -5.24 -6.00 -8.49
CA VAL A 148 -5.12 -4.75 -7.73
C VAL A 148 -3.96 -4.81 -6.74
N ASP A 149 -3.88 -5.91 -5.99
CA ASP A 149 -2.80 -6.14 -5.02
C ASP A 149 -1.43 -6.16 -5.70
N LEU A 150 -1.37 -6.72 -6.91
CA LEU A 150 -0.15 -6.77 -7.73
C LEU A 150 0.32 -5.38 -8.17
N VAL A 151 -0.61 -4.53 -8.62
CA VAL A 151 -0.33 -3.13 -8.99
C VAL A 151 0.16 -2.35 -7.78
N GLU A 152 -0.52 -2.46 -6.65
CA GLU A 152 -0.13 -1.80 -5.39
C GLU A 152 1.23 -2.26 -4.90
N ALA A 153 1.48 -3.57 -4.89
CA ALA A 153 2.77 -4.13 -4.50
C ALA A 153 3.92 -3.64 -5.40
N HIS A 154 3.69 -3.55 -6.71
CA HIS A 154 4.68 -3.04 -7.64
C HIS A 154 4.99 -1.55 -7.40
N ILE A 155 3.95 -0.72 -7.27
CA ILE A 155 4.11 0.72 -6.99
C ILE A 155 4.84 0.91 -5.65
N ASN A 156 4.43 0.22 -4.60
CA ASN A 156 5.03 0.34 -3.27
C ASN A 156 6.49 -0.13 -3.27
N GLY A 157 6.78 -1.28 -3.89
CA GLY A 157 8.15 -1.81 -3.97
C GLY A 157 9.08 -0.85 -4.72
N LEU A 158 8.69 -0.43 -5.91
CA LEU A 158 9.51 0.48 -6.72
C LEU A 158 9.63 1.88 -6.07
N SER A 159 8.59 2.39 -5.40
CA SER A 159 8.65 3.65 -4.66
C SER A 159 9.67 3.59 -3.51
N LYS A 160 9.72 2.48 -2.78
CA LYS A 160 10.73 2.25 -1.72
C LYS A 160 12.14 2.23 -2.30
N ASP A 161 12.35 1.52 -3.40
CA ASP A 161 13.65 1.44 -4.06
C ASP A 161 14.07 2.81 -4.62
N ILE A 162 13.17 3.57 -5.25
CA ILE A 162 13.42 4.95 -5.69
C ILE A 162 13.85 5.82 -4.50
N ALA A 163 13.11 5.81 -3.40
CA ALA A 163 13.42 6.60 -2.23
C ALA A 163 14.80 6.23 -1.64
N MET A 164 15.14 4.94 -1.62
CA MET A 164 16.47 4.49 -1.18
C MET A 164 17.58 4.99 -2.09
N VAL A 165 17.41 4.88 -3.40
CA VAL A 165 18.45 5.27 -4.37
C VAL A 165 18.62 6.78 -4.43
N GLU A 166 17.52 7.55 -4.36
CA GLU A 166 17.55 9.01 -4.33
C GLU A 166 18.29 9.59 -3.11
N ASN A 167 18.11 8.97 -1.94
CA ASN A 167 18.65 9.50 -0.69
C ASN A 167 20.00 8.88 -0.29
N LEU A 168 20.23 7.62 -0.67
CA LEU A 168 21.39 6.85 -0.22
C LEU A 168 22.26 6.34 -1.38
N GLY A 169 21.88 6.63 -2.64
CA GLY A 169 22.61 6.20 -3.82
C GLY A 169 22.43 4.71 -4.15
N SER A 170 23.19 4.22 -5.10
CA SER A 170 23.07 2.87 -5.68
C SER A 170 23.29 1.72 -4.67
N ASN A 171 23.98 1.99 -3.57
CA ASN A 171 24.21 1.03 -2.49
C ASN A 171 23.76 1.61 -1.13
N PRO A 172 22.45 1.64 -0.85
CA PRO A 172 21.88 2.25 0.34
C PRO A 172 22.43 1.70 1.65
N LYS A 173 22.74 0.40 1.70
CA LYS A 173 23.29 -0.26 2.89
C LYS A 173 24.69 0.27 3.24
N THR A 174 25.54 0.43 2.24
CA THR A 174 26.88 0.98 2.45
C THR A 174 26.82 2.46 2.79
N ALA A 175 25.99 3.24 2.11
CA ALA A 175 25.80 4.65 2.39
C ALA A 175 25.30 4.89 3.82
N LEU A 176 24.30 4.12 4.27
CA LEU A 176 23.82 4.17 5.66
C LEU A 176 24.95 3.91 6.66
N LYS A 177 25.77 2.88 6.42
CA LYS A 177 26.90 2.56 7.30
C LYS A 177 27.87 3.75 7.39
N ILE A 178 28.24 4.35 6.26
CA ILE A 178 29.13 5.54 6.23
C ILE A 178 28.52 6.70 7.01
N LEU A 179 27.22 6.96 6.82
CA LEU A 179 26.52 8.03 7.54
C LEU A 179 26.47 7.77 9.06
N MET A 180 26.19 6.53 9.47
CA MET A 180 26.21 6.15 10.88
C MET A 180 27.60 6.25 11.51
N ASP A 181 28.65 5.90 10.78
CA ASP A 181 30.04 6.05 11.26
C ASP A 181 30.43 7.52 11.39
N ALA A 182 30.05 8.36 10.42
CA ALA A 182 30.27 9.80 10.48
C ALA A 182 29.49 10.47 11.65
N ALA A 183 28.23 10.02 11.87
CA ALA A 183 27.43 10.51 13.01
C ALA A 183 28.06 10.11 14.36
N ALA A 184 28.50 8.86 14.49
CA ALA A 184 29.17 8.40 15.70
C ALA A 184 30.45 9.18 16.03
N LYS A 185 31.22 9.53 15.00
CA LYS A 185 32.41 10.39 15.17
C LYS A 185 32.01 11.76 15.71
N LYS A 186 30.97 12.38 15.17
CA LYS A 186 30.46 13.67 15.67
C LYS A 186 29.90 13.58 17.09
N ASP A 187 29.24 12.50 17.43
CA ASP A 187 28.75 12.25 18.78
C ASP A 187 29.91 12.18 19.78
N TRP A 188 30.97 11.48 19.42
CA TRP A 188 32.20 11.42 20.22
C TRP A 188 32.86 12.81 20.40
N GLU A 189 32.97 13.58 19.33
CA GLU A 189 33.51 14.96 19.38
C GLU A 189 32.67 15.89 20.28
N LYS A 190 31.37 15.61 20.44
CA LYS A 190 30.45 16.36 21.31
C LYS A 190 30.38 15.80 22.76
N GLY A 191 31.12 14.74 23.06
CA GLY A 191 31.10 14.11 24.38
C GLY A 191 29.82 13.33 24.71
N ILE A 192 29.08 12.89 23.68
CA ILE A 192 27.88 12.05 23.88
C ILE A 192 28.32 10.65 24.34
N GLU A 193 27.60 10.10 25.31
CA GLU A 193 27.90 8.78 25.84
C GLU A 193 27.81 7.68 24.76
N GLU A 194 28.79 6.78 24.76
CA GLU A 194 28.90 5.69 23.80
C GLU A 194 27.64 4.81 23.74
N ASN A 195 26.96 4.59 24.88
CA ASN A 195 25.72 3.82 24.94
C ASN A 195 24.56 4.50 24.18
N GLN A 196 24.47 5.82 24.21
CA GLN A 196 23.46 6.57 23.44
C GLN A 196 23.73 6.46 21.95
N THR A 197 24.97 6.62 21.53
CA THR A 197 25.39 6.47 20.14
C THR A 197 25.10 5.05 19.63
N LYS A 198 25.45 4.01 20.41
CA LYS A 198 25.13 2.60 20.06
C LYS A 198 23.63 2.36 19.94
N SER A 199 22.84 2.89 20.86
CA SER A 199 21.38 2.77 20.83
C SER A 199 20.78 3.44 19.61
N SER A 200 21.24 4.64 19.26
CA SER A 200 20.80 5.39 18.08
C SER A 200 21.16 4.67 16.78
N ARG A 201 22.38 4.15 16.67
CA ARG A 201 22.83 3.33 15.53
C ARG A 201 21.98 2.07 15.37
N LYS A 202 21.70 1.33 16.45
CA LYS A 202 20.85 0.14 16.40
C LYS A 202 19.45 0.49 15.92
N ARG A 203 18.90 1.60 16.40
CA ARG A 203 17.56 2.07 15.96
C ARG A 203 17.55 2.41 14.48
N ALA A 204 18.55 3.17 14.00
CA ALA A 204 18.67 3.51 12.58
C ALA A 204 18.80 2.26 11.69
N GLN A 205 19.60 1.27 12.14
CA GLN A 205 19.74 0.01 11.42
C GLN A 205 18.41 -0.77 11.36
N VAL A 206 17.70 -0.90 12.48
CA VAL A 206 16.40 -1.59 12.52
C VAL A 206 15.38 -0.90 11.61
N MET A 207 15.31 0.44 11.64
CA MET A 207 14.41 1.21 10.76
C MET A 207 14.75 1.00 9.28
N PHE A 208 16.03 0.97 8.94
CA PHE A 208 16.47 0.72 7.58
C PHE A 208 16.16 -0.72 7.14
N ASP A 209 16.43 -1.70 7.98
CA ASP A 209 16.15 -3.11 7.69
C ASP A 209 14.66 -3.34 7.50
N GLU A 210 13.81 -2.69 8.32
CA GLU A 210 12.35 -2.70 8.16
C GLU A 210 11.93 -2.08 6.81
N PHE A 211 12.43 -0.88 6.51
CA PHE A 211 12.10 -0.17 5.29
C PHE A 211 12.59 -0.91 4.03
N SER A 212 13.79 -1.48 4.08
CA SER A 212 14.40 -2.20 2.94
C SER A 212 13.90 -3.63 2.76
N GLY A 213 13.06 -4.14 3.68
CA GLY A 213 12.60 -5.52 3.69
C GLY A 213 13.65 -6.52 4.19
N GLY A 214 14.73 -6.03 4.83
CA GLY A 214 15.81 -6.87 5.37
C GLY A 214 15.42 -7.65 6.65
N ASN A 215 14.31 -7.29 7.28
CA ASN A 215 13.77 -7.95 8.48
C ASN A 215 12.79 -9.10 8.13
N SER A 216 13.12 -9.90 7.12
CA SER A 216 12.30 -11.08 6.83
C SER A 216 12.30 -12.02 8.04
N PRO A 217 11.11 -12.44 8.53
CA PRO A 217 11.03 -13.28 9.71
C PRO A 217 11.67 -14.64 9.43
N GLN A 218 12.56 -15.09 10.33
CA GLN A 218 13.20 -16.42 10.25
C GLN A 218 12.19 -17.58 10.36
N SER A 219 11.03 -17.31 10.94
CA SER A 219 9.92 -18.26 11.05
C SER A 219 8.61 -17.57 10.71
N GLN A 220 8.03 -17.97 9.58
CA GLN A 220 6.72 -17.51 9.12
C GLN A 220 5.60 -17.81 10.14
N VAL A 221 5.68 -18.95 10.82
CA VAL A 221 4.70 -19.36 11.83
C VAL A 221 4.71 -18.40 13.02
N LEU A 222 5.91 -18.06 13.54
CA LEU A 222 6.06 -17.13 14.66
C LEU A 222 5.65 -15.70 14.25
N ALA A 223 5.96 -15.27 13.05
CA ALA A 223 5.54 -13.98 12.52
C ALA A 223 4.01 -13.87 12.46
N ASN A 224 3.35 -14.91 11.94
CA ASN A 224 1.89 -14.96 11.84
C ASN A 224 1.21 -15.04 13.21
N LEU A 225 1.79 -15.76 14.17
CA LEU A 225 1.31 -15.78 15.57
C LEU A 225 1.48 -14.39 16.21
N GLY A 226 2.60 -13.71 15.97
CA GLY A 226 2.84 -12.35 16.45
C GLY A 226 1.83 -11.34 15.85
N LEU A 227 1.52 -11.46 14.55
CA LEU A 227 0.48 -10.69 13.90
C LEU A 227 -0.91 -10.95 14.50
N ALA A 228 -1.25 -12.23 14.72
CA ALA A 228 -2.51 -12.63 15.33
C ALA A 228 -2.65 -12.05 16.75
N TYR A 229 -1.60 -12.15 17.55
CA TYR A 229 -1.56 -11.59 18.92
C TYR A 229 -1.70 -10.07 18.90
N ARG A 230 -0.97 -9.36 18.01
CA ARG A 230 -1.10 -7.90 17.85
C ARG A 230 -2.51 -7.51 17.44
N SER A 231 -3.11 -8.21 16.48
CA SER A 231 -4.47 -7.97 16.03
C SER A 231 -5.51 -8.17 17.15
N MET A 232 -5.33 -9.20 17.97
CA MET A 232 -6.18 -9.43 19.16
C MET A 232 -6.01 -8.33 20.20
N ASN A 233 -4.80 -7.87 20.46
CA ASN A 233 -4.55 -6.76 21.39
C ASN A 233 -5.17 -5.46 20.89
N VAL A 234 -5.02 -5.14 19.60
CA VAL A 234 -5.67 -3.97 18.96
C VAL A 234 -7.18 -4.08 19.09
N ALA A 235 -7.76 -5.25 18.79
CA ALA A 235 -9.19 -5.50 18.94
C ALA A 235 -9.68 -5.31 20.37
N SER A 236 -8.93 -5.83 21.36
CA SER A 236 -9.25 -5.68 22.78
C SER A 236 -9.17 -4.23 23.26
N MET A 237 -8.10 -3.50 22.87
CA MET A 237 -7.95 -2.08 23.21
C MET A 237 -9.03 -1.22 22.57
N LEU A 238 -9.35 -1.46 21.30
CA LEU A 238 -10.36 -0.69 20.57
C LEU A 238 -11.79 -0.96 21.05
N GLY A 239 -12.08 -2.15 21.56
CA GLY A 239 -13.35 -2.45 22.20
C GLY A 239 -13.68 -1.52 23.37
N GLY A 240 -12.64 -1.08 24.13
CA GLY A 240 -12.80 -0.10 25.21
C GLY A 240 -12.94 1.35 24.74
N THR A 241 -12.43 1.71 23.57
CA THR A 241 -12.46 3.10 23.06
C THR A 241 -13.84 3.56 22.63
N THR A 242 -14.77 2.64 22.35
CA THR A 242 -16.18 2.96 22.05
C THR A 242 -16.84 3.68 23.23
N ILE A 243 -16.50 3.24 24.46
CA ILE A 243 -17.01 3.87 25.69
C ILE A 243 -16.33 5.24 25.90
N ALA A 244 -15.02 5.33 25.59
CA ALA A 244 -14.29 6.60 25.70
C ALA A 244 -14.77 7.63 24.67
N SER A 245 -15.22 7.22 23.47
CA SER A 245 -15.73 8.11 22.45
C SER A 245 -17.07 8.78 22.83
N LEU A 246 -17.77 8.27 23.85
CA LEU A 246 -18.92 8.98 24.43
C LEU A 246 -18.49 10.29 25.09
N ALA A 247 -17.26 10.40 25.59
CA ALA A 247 -16.72 11.65 26.13
C ALA A 247 -16.54 12.73 25.04
N ASP A 248 -16.39 12.34 23.77
CA ASP A 248 -16.30 13.26 22.63
C ASP A 248 -17.60 14.02 22.38
N GLN A 249 -18.72 13.56 22.97
CA GLN A 249 -19.98 14.29 22.95
C GLN A 249 -19.88 15.67 23.62
N ALA A 250 -19.00 15.83 24.59
CA ALA A 250 -18.70 17.13 25.20
C ALA A 250 -18.07 18.11 24.17
N THR A 251 -17.23 17.60 23.29
CA THR A 251 -16.62 18.38 22.20
C THR A 251 -17.68 18.81 21.18
N ILE A 252 -18.62 17.93 20.84
CA ILE A 252 -19.72 18.22 19.95
C ILE A 252 -20.64 19.31 20.59
N ALA A 253 -20.90 19.19 21.88
CA ALA A 253 -21.70 20.18 22.61
C ALA A 253 -21.02 21.55 22.62
N LYS A 254 -19.72 21.61 22.85
CA LYS A 254 -18.93 22.85 22.82
C LYS A 254 -18.91 23.46 21.41
N ASN A 255 -18.68 22.66 20.39
CA ASN A 255 -18.68 23.12 19.00
C ASN A 255 -20.07 23.62 18.58
N ALA A 256 -21.14 22.94 18.99
CA ALA A 256 -22.50 23.38 18.76
C ALA A 256 -22.78 24.75 19.41
N SER A 257 -22.29 24.97 20.63
CA SER A 257 -22.37 26.25 21.33
C SER A 257 -21.57 27.34 20.60
N VAL A 258 -20.33 27.07 20.17
CA VAL A 258 -19.49 28.02 19.42
C VAL A 258 -20.18 28.45 18.12
N HIS A 259 -20.86 27.55 17.43
CA HIS A 259 -21.58 27.85 16.19
C HIS A 259 -23.03 28.28 16.40
N ASN A 260 -23.43 28.57 17.64
CA ASN A 260 -24.81 28.95 17.99
C ASN A 260 -25.85 27.99 17.38
N VAL A 261 -25.60 26.68 17.54
CA VAL A 261 -26.47 25.61 17.07
C VAL A 261 -26.88 24.75 18.25
N SER A 262 -28.15 24.29 18.25
CA SER A 262 -28.65 23.43 19.33
C SER A 262 -27.91 22.08 19.33
N TYR A 263 -27.35 21.67 20.48
CA TYR A 263 -26.74 20.36 20.70
C TYR A 263 -27.68 19.21 20.31
N ARG A 264 -29.00 19.34 20.61
CA ARG A 264 -29.96 18.29 20.23
C ARG A 264 -30.04 18.08 18.71
N LYS A 265 -29.89 19.15 17.91
CA LYS A 265 -29.84 19.05 16.45
C LYS A 265 -28.53 18.44 15.98
N ALA A 266 -27.40 18.82 16.59
CA ALA A 266 -26.11 18.25 16.28
C ALA A 266 -26.07 16.75 16.58
N PHE A 267 -26.60 16.33 17.73
CA PHE A 267 -26.68 14.93 18.13
C PHE A 267 -27.68 14.14 17.27
N GLY A 268 -28.84 14.75 16.94
CA GLY A 268 -29.82 14.16 16.03
C GLY A 268 -29.26 13.93 14.64
N GLY A 269 -28.49 14.88 14.09
CA GLY A 269 -27.77 14.72 12.82
C GLY A 269 -26.74 13.60 12.85
N LEU A 270 -26.04 13.41 13.97
CA LEU A 270 -25.12 12.29 14.15
C LEU A 270 -25.86 10.94 14.07
N ILE A 271 -26.98 10.80 14.78
CA ILE A 271 -27.78 9.55 14.77
C ILE A 271 -28.31 9.26 13.37
N GLU A 272 -28.77 10.28 12.65
CA GLU A 272 -29.26 10.15 11.29
C GLU A 272 -28.15 9.62 10.34
N GLN A 273 -26.91 10.08 10.51
CA GLN A 273 -25.77 9.66 9.70
C GLN A 273 -25.28 8.24 10.04
N LEU A 274 -25.59 7.71 11.21
CA LEU A 274 -25.33 6.32 11.55
C LEU A 274 -26.25 5.34 10.80
N ASN A 275 -27.33 5.82 10.19
CA ASN A 275 -28.24 4.99 9.41
C ASN A 275 -27.58 4.54 8.07
N PRO A 276 -27.40 3.22 7.82
CA PRO A 276 -26.77 2.73 6.61
C PRO A 276 -27.54 3.03 5.32
N ALA A 277 -28.84 3.36 5.43
CA ALA A 277 -29.69 3.65 4.27
C ALA A 277 -29.46 5.06 3.68
N ASN A 278 -28.77 5.95 4.39
CA ASN A 278 -28.58 7.35 3.99
C ASN A 278 -27.41 7.49 2.98
N LYS A 279 -27.64 7.05 1.73
CA LYS A 279 -26.62 7.07 0.65
C LYS A 279 -26.30 8.48 0.17
N ALA A 280 -27.30 9.36 0.06
CA ALA A 280 -27.12 10.71 -0.48
C ALA A 280 -26.17 11.58 0.38
N ASP A 281 -26.29 11.48 1.70
CA ASP A 281 -25.40 12.20 2.61
C ASP A 281 -23.97 11.66 2.59
N ARG A 282 -23.79 10.37 2.31
CA ARG A 282 -22.45 9.78 2.12
C ARG A 282 -21.80 10.26 0.83
N GLU A 283 -22.54 10.34 -0.27
CA GLU A 283 -22.03 10.88 -1.53
C GLU A 283 -21.65 12.36 -1.38
N LEU A 284 -22.47 13.15 -0.65
CA LEU A 284 -22.14 14.52 -0.31
C LEU A 284 -20.87 14.61 0.54
N ALA A 285 -20.72 13.74 1.55
CA ALA A 285 -19.52 13.69 2.39
C ALA A 285 -18.26 13.36 1.58
N HIS A 286 -18.36 12.43 0.65
CA HIS A 286 -17.26 12.08 -0.28
C HIS A 286 -16.91 13.27 -1.20
N SER A 287 -17.92 13.96 -1.74
CA SER A 287 -17.69 15.12 -2.61
C SER A 287 -17.05 16.30 -1.87
N LEU A 288 -17.31 16.44 -0.58
CA LEU A 288 -16.70 17.46 0.29
C LEU A 288 -15.36 17.02 0.91
N GLY A 289 -14.86 15.82 0.59
CA GLY A 289 -13.60 15.33 1.12
C GLY A 289 -13.61 14.92 2.60
N LEU A 290 -14.76 14.87 3.25
CA LEU A 290 -14.91 14.59 4.69
C LEU A 290 -14.59 13.13 5.05
N ALA A 291 -14.59 12.21 4.08
CA ALA A 291 -14.29 10.79 4.25
C ALA A 291 -12.91 10.38 3.69
N THR A 292 -12.13 11.32 3.15
CA THR A 292 -10.83 11.03 2.52
C THR A 292 -9.80 10.51 3.52
N GLU A 293 -9.82 10.96 4.77
CA GLU A 293 -8.93 10.47 5.83
C GLU A 293 -9.16 8.99 6.15
N GLU A 294 -10.42 8.53 6.11
CA GLU A 294 -10.76 7.13 6.34
C GLU A 294 -10.27 6.26 5.19
N MET A 295 -10.43 6.72 3.95
CA MET A 295 -9.94 6.05 2.75
C MET A 295 -8.41 6.00 2.70
N LEU A 296 -7.74 7.11 2.96
CA LEU A 296 -6.27 7.18 3.04
C LEU A 296 -5.72 6.33 4.20
N GLY A 297 -6.37 6.35 5.35
CA GLY A 297 -5.99 5.53 6.50
C GLY A 297 -6.21 4.03 6.26
N SER A 298 -7.19 3.63 5.45
CA SER A 298 -7.37 2.24 5.05
C SER A 298 -6.28 1.80 4.07
N ILE A 299 -5.98 2.61 3.05
CA ILE A 299 -4.92 2.36 2.07
C ILE A 299 -3.56 2.28 2.76
N ALA A 300 -3.23 3.20 3.67
CA ALA A 300 -1.98 3.19 4.41
C ALA A 300 -1.82 1.93 5.28
N ARG A 301 -2.88 1.48 5.94
CA ARG A 301 -2.86 0.24 6.74
C ARG A 301 -2.65 -1.00 5.88
N TRP A 302 -3.27 -1.07 4.70
CA TRP A 302 -3.09 -2.19 3.76
C TRP A 302 -1.67 -2.26 3.20
N SER A 303 -1.03 -1.12 2.99
CA SER A 303 0.34 -1.06 2.47
C SER A 303 1.41 -1.41 3.51
N ASP A 304 1.14 -1.19 4.79
CA ASP A 304 2.12 -1.33 5.88
C ASP A 304 2.12 -2.71 6.56
N ASP A 305 1.03 -3.45 6.46
CA ASP A 305 0.88 -4.72 7.19
C ASP A 305 1.69 -5.89 6.62
N GLY A 306 2.37 -5.74 5.48
CA GLY A 306 3.22 -6.80 4.89
C GLY A 306 2.47 -8.12 4.62
N LEU A 307 1.12 -8.11 4.73
CA LEU A 307 0.24 -9.27 4.61
C LEU A 307 0.17 -9.86 3.20
N THR A 308 0.75 -9.17 2.22
CA THR A 308 0.76 -9.61 0.82
C THR A 308 1.77 -10.73 0.53
N SER A 309 2.64 -11.08 1.47
CA SER A 309 3.72 -12.07 1.24
C SER A 309 3.66 -13.31 2.14
N THR A 310 2.59 -13.52 2.91
CA THR A 310 2.50 -14.66 3.83
C THR A 310 1.78 -15.84 3.20
N TYR A 311 2.50 -16.95 2.98
CA TYR A 311 1.96 -18.20 2.44
C TYR A 311 1.93 -19.30 3.52
N GLY A 312 0.89 -20.15 3.48
CA GLY A 312 0.80 -21.38 4.27
C GLY A 312 -0.36 -21.47 5.26
N LYS A 313 -0.42 -22.58 6.05
CA LYS A 313 -1.50 -22.84 7.02
C LYS A 313 -1.64 -21.75 8.10
N SER A 314 -0.54 -21.09 8.45
CA SER A 314 -0.49 -19.96 9.38
C SER A 314 -1.09 -18.67 8.80
N GLU A 315 -1.19 -18.56 7.46
CA GLU A 315 -1.86 -17.46 6.77
C GLU A 315 -3.35 -17.40 7.11
N LYS A 316 -4.03 -18.54 7.19
CA LYS A 316 -5.45 -18.57 7.59
C LYS A 316 -5.68 -17.98 8.97
N LEU A 317 -4.77 -18.23 9.91
CA LEU A 317 -4.84 -17.66 11.27
C LEU A 317 -4.58 -16.14 11.25
N ALA A 318 -3.60 -15.68 10.48
CA ALA A 318 -3.31 -14.26 10.33
C ALA A 318 -4.45 -13.52 9.61
N ARG A 319 -5.04 -14.10 8.56
CA ARG A 319 -6.22 -13.56 7.88
C ARG A 319 -7.46 -13.53 8.77
N ILE A 320 -7.69 -14.59 9.55
CA ILE A 320 -8.82 -14.63 10.50
C ILE A 320 -8.62 -13.56 11.58
N SER A 321 -7.42 -13.41 12.13
CA SER A 321 -7.15 -12.43 13.18
C SER A 321 -7.18 -10.99 12.67
N SER A 322 -6.69 -10.71 11.47
CA SER A 322 -6.81 -9.40 10.82
C SER A 322 -8.26 -9.11 10.41
N GLY A 323 -8.98 -10.13 9.95
CA GLY A 323 -10.43 -10.06 9.70
C GLY A 323 -11.21 -9.75 10.98
N VAL A 324 -10.88 -10.40 12.10
CA VAL A 324 -11.47 -10.11 13.42
C VAL A 324 -11.14 -8.69 13.86
N ALA A 325 -9.91 -8.22 13.74
CA ALA A 325 -9.54 -6.84 14.07
C ALA A 325 -10.32 -5.83 13.20
N THR A 326 -10.45 -6.08 11.90
CA THR A 326 -11.24 -5.25 10.99
C THR A 326 -12.73 -5.29 11.35
N GLN A 327 -13.27 -6.44 11.71
CA GLN A 327 -14.66 -6.57 12.18
C GLN A 327 -14.86 -5.85 13.52
N VAL A 328 -13.94 -5.96 14.46
CA VAL A 328 -14.00 -5.22 15.72
C VAL A 328 -13.92 -3.73 15.49
N MET A 329 -13.08 -3.25 14.56
CA MET A 329 -13.04 -1.85 14.14
C MET A 329 -14.38 -1.38 13.55
N ARG A 330 -15.03 -2.22 12.74
CA ARG A 330 -16.36 -1.93 12.19
C ARG A 330 -17.45 -1.99 13.25
N VAL A 331 -17.42 -3.00 14.11
CA VAL A 331 -18.41 -3.19 15.19
C VAL A 331 -18.21 -2.19 16.33
N SER A 332 -16.98 -1.71 16.56
CA SER A 332 -16.70 -0.67 17.57
C SER A 332 -17.37 0.68 17.25
N PHE A 333 -17.95 0.83 16.06
CA PHE A 333 -18.56 2.07 15.59
C PHE A 333 -17.66 3.32 15.66
N LEU A 334 -16.37 3.16 16.01
CA LEU A 334 -15.49 4.30 16.23
C LEU A 334 -15.34 5.17 14.98
N ASN A 335 -15.05 4.53 13.83
CA ASN A 335 -14.96 5.21 12.55
C ASN A 335 -16.32 5.73 12.12
N ALA A 336 -17.37 4.91 12.28
CA ALA A 336 -18.74 5.33 11.94
C ALA A 336 -19.21 6.51 12.78
N LEU A 337 -18.89 6.52 14.09
CA LEU A 337 -19.24 7.62 14.99
C LEU A 337 -18.49 8.91 14.64
N THR A 338 -17.19 8.81 14.34
CA THR A 338 -16.37 9.96 13.94
C THR A 338 -16.83 10.54 12.61
N SER A 339 -17.04 9.70 11.60
CA SER A 339 -17.54 10.14 10.28
C SER A 339 -18.95 10.71 10.38
N ALA A 340 -19.84 10.05 11.12
CA ALA A 340 -21.21 10.54 11.34
C ALA A 340 -21.23 11.89 12.07
N SER A 341 -20.33 12.09 13.04
CA SER A 341 -20.20 13.37 13.75
C SER A 341 -19.76 14.49 12.80
N LYS A 342 -18.72 14.25 12.00
CA LYS A 342 -18.22 15.22 11.02
C LYS A 342 -19.29 15.57 9.98
N VAL A 343 -19.90 14.57 9.36
CA VAL A 343 -20.92 14.76 8.31
C VAL A 343 -22.17 15.42 8.86
N GLY A 344 -22.70 14.93 9.98
CA GLY A 344 -23.91 15.49 10.62
C GLY A 344 -23.72 16.94 11.04
N PHE A 345 -22.57 17.28 11.61
CA PHE A 345 -22.26 18.66 12.02
C PHE A 345 -22.06 19.58 10.81
N THR A 346 -21.35 19.13 9.76
CA THR A 346 -21.16 19.90 8.52
C THR A 346 -22.50 20.18 7.82
N LYS A 347 -23.36 19.17 7.70
CA LYS A 347 -24.72 19.33 7.13
C LYS A 347 -25.53 20.37 7.91
N LEU A 348 -25.46 20.32 9.22
CA LEU A 348 -26.15 21.26 10.09
C LEU A 348 -25.66 22.72 9.93
N LEU A 349 -24.35 22.90 9.79
CA LEU A 349 -23.75 24.20 9.48
C LEU A 349 -24.15 24.71 8.10
N MET A 350 -24.11 23.84 7.08
CA MET A 350 -24.56 24.18 5.72
C MET A 350 -26.03 24.58 5.70
N GLU A 351 -26.91 23.86 6.43
CA GLU A 351 -28.32 24.21 6.57
C GLU A 351 -28.50 25.57 7.28
N LYS A 352 -27.76 25.79 8.38
CA LYS A 352 -27.81 27.05 9.11
C LYS A 352 -27.38 28.22 8.23
N TYR A 353 -26.16 28.15 7.69
CA TYR A 353 -25.62 29.29 6.93
C TYR A 353 -26.31 29.46 5.57
N GLY A 354 -26.70 28.36 4.90
CA GLY A 354 -27.52 28.46 3.69
C GLY A 354 -28.92 29.02 3.89
N ARG A 355 -29.49 28.89 5.09
CA ARG A 355 -30.73 29.59 5.46
C ARG A 355 -30.47 31.05 5.76
N LEU A 356 -29.41 31.36 6.53
CA LEU A 356 -29.07 32.75 6.88
C LEU A 356 -28.71 33.56 5.65
N SER A 357 -27.94 33.00 4.69
CA SER A 357 -27.59 33.72 3.45
C SER A 357 -28.78 34.07 2.56
N ARG A 358 -29.88 33.29 2.65
CA ARG A 358 -31.13 33.60 1.94
C ARG A 358 -32.03 34.57 2.64
N SER A 359 -31.86 34.79 3.95
CA SER A 359 -32.81 35.54 4.78
C SER A 359 -32.22 36.76 5.45
N LYS A 360 -30.93 36.92 5.53
CA LYS A 360 -30.26 38.01 6.24
C LYS A 360 -29.10 38.60 5.43
N ALA A 361 -28.99 39.92 5.44
CA ALA A 361 -27.81 40.62 4.96
C ALA A 361 -26.63 40.41 5.96
N TRP A 362 -25.41 40.64 5.52
CA TRP A 362 -24.20 40.49 6.34
C TRP A 362 -24.29 41.25 7.67
N ASN A 363 -24.79 42.49 7.64
CA ASN A 363 -24.88 43.34 8.80
C ASN A 363 -25.98 42.93 9.78
N ASP A 364 -26.96 42.11 9.35
CA ASP A 364 -28.06 41.59 10.17
C ASP A 364 -27.69 40.21 10.79
N LEU A 365 -26.51 39.70 10.52
CA LEU A 365 -25.99 38.49 11.15
C LEU A 365 -25.65 38.78 12.63
N ASP A 366 -25.80 37.75 13.46
CA ASP A 366 -25.29 37.77 14.84
C ASP A 366 -23.78 38.03 14.83
N VAL A 367 -23.29 38.78 15.80
CA VAL A 367 -21.85 39.14 15.91
C VAL A 367 -20.99 37.90 15.89
N GLN A 368 -21.38 36.83 16.62
CA GLN A 368 -20.65 35.58 16.70
C GLN A 368 -20.59 34.86 15.35
N ASP A 369 -21.72 34.80 14.61
CA ASP A 369 -21.75 34.20 13.29
C ASP A 369 -20.89 34.97 12.29
N ARG A 370 -20.86 36.27 12.36
CA ARG A 370 -20.07 37.16 11.52
C ARG A 370 -18.58 37.01 11.78
N GLU A 371 -18.17 36.92 13.04
CA GLU A 371 -16.78 36.66 13.41
C GLU A 371 -16.30 35.28 12.93
N LEU A 372 -17.12 34.24 13.10
CA LEU A 372 -16.78 32.89 12.63
C LEU A 372 -16.64 32.85 11.12
N LEU A 373 -17.54 33.47 10.37
CA LEU A 373 -17.45 33.53 8.91
C LEU A 373 -16.22 34.32 8.45
N SER A 374 -15.94 35.46 9.07
CA SER A 374 -14.75 36.27 8.78
C SER A 374 -13.44 35.48 9.03
N ASN A 375 -13.38 34.71 10.11
CA ASN A 375 -12.21 33.86 10.42
C ASN A 375 -12.01 32.72 9.42
N THR A 376 -13.08 32.34 8.69
CA THR A 376 -12.96 31.35 7.58
C THR A 376 -12.70 32.01 6.23
N GLY A 377 -12.49 33.33 6.17
CA GLY A 377 -12.20 34.07 4.94
C GLY A 377 -13.44 34.50 4.17
N LEU A 378 -14.65 34.37 4.75
CA LEU A 378 -15.89 34.86 4.17
C LEU A 378 -16.14 36.29 4.66
N ASP A 379 -16.21 37.23 3.72
CA ASP A 379 -16.53 38.65 3.98
C ASP A 379 -17.93 39.03 3.45
N GLU A 380 -18.30 40.29 3.60
CA GLU A 380 -19.57 40.81 3.13
C GLU A 380 -19.76 40.62 1.61
N ARG A 381 -18.66 40.67 0.80
CA ARG A 381 -18.74 40.47 -0.64
C ARG A 381 -19.03 39.03 -1.04
N ALA A 382 -18.47 38.09 -0.26
CA ALA A 382 -18.71 36.68 -0.49
C ALA A 382 -20.06 36.19 0.05
N TRP A 383 -20.71 36.98 0.91
CA TRP A 383 -22.02 36.68 1.49
C TRP A 383 -23.20 37.09 0.60
N GLN A 384 -23.05 38.10 -0.29
CA GLN A 384 -24.04 38.58 -1.25
C GLN A 384 -24.16 37.60 -2.44
#